data_a378eba68f1b7114394249fe86cf5c06
#
_entry.id   a378eba68f1b7114394249fe86cf5c06
#
_cell.length_a   1.000
_cell.length_b   1.000
_cell.length_c   1.000
_cell.angle_alpha   90.00
_cell.angle_beta   90.00
_cell.angle_gamma   90.00
#
_symmetry.space_group_name_H-M   'P 1'
#
loop_
_entity.id
_entity.type
_entity.pdbx_description
1 polymer ?
#
loop_
_entity_poly.entity_id
_entity_poly.type
_entity_poly.pdbx_seq_one_letter_code
_entity_poly.pdbx_strand_id
1 'polypeptide(L)'
;MEKKVTKQEARRIWSENGKRVVDDSVDGFVVLKDIDKVYDNRVQAVFNFNLSVKQNEFIVLVGPSGCGKSTTLRMIAGLEDITNGYLYIDKVLSNYLESKDRDIAMVFQSYALYPNMNVYDNIGFGLKARHVPKEVIREKVFEAAKILDLGPYLDRKPKELSGGQMQRVALGRAIVRNAKLFLMDEPLSNLDAKLRVQMRSEIVALHRRIGATTIYVTHDQTEAMTMADRIVVMNKGIVQQIGAPMEIYNDPANVFVATFIGNPPMNVFAADISTGELTIGDAKIALPRGSAEYARHIEERRQFFEDFRRKADLSREKELIAEAGRISSSLKKLAPEELSARISALCNELEALSAEKGFFEFGAENREVIEQDAAARDIASVRHDLDEIVTQLRDVALQVAGILQKFDSAGEFHAKESAPAAGNEHKKKHEKQPTIEESNIQMIEAYLASYSAPEAAKQAVIGIRPEDIHLYDKFAGNKSNPITVKATFVELLGSEYCVYIDLPECRLIMKTGIDRVIRTGDELKICFNMDKLRIFDKISGARVV
;
A
#
# COMPACT_ATOMS: atom_id res chain seq x y z
N MET A 1 -4.73 -30.54 8.84
CA MET A 1 -4.01 -29.60 7.94
C MET A 1 -4.80 -29.54 6.65
N GLU A 2 -5.48 -28.44 6.37
CA GLU A 2 -6.22 -28.28 5.12
C GLU A 2 -5.21 -27.99 4.01
N LYS A 3 -5.26 -28.78 2.92
CA LYS A 3 -4.41 -28.62 1.75
C LYS A 3 -4.63 -27.22 1.16
N LYS A 4 -3.63 -26.36 1.23
CA LYS A 4 -3.62 -25.10 0.47
C LYS A 4 -3.63 -25.46 -1.02
N VAL A 5 -4.67 -25.02 -1.74
CA VAL A 5 -4.79 -25.24 -3.18
C VAL A 5 -3.75 -24.38 -3.89
N THR A 6 -2.85 -25.01 -4.63
CA THR A 6 -1.82 -24.31 -5.41
C THR A 6 -2.42 -23.56 -6.61
N LYS A 7 -1.71 -22.55 -7.14
CA LYS A 7 -2.13 -21.82 -8.36
C LYS A 7 -2.44 -22.76 -9.54
N GLN A 8 -1.69 -23.84 -9.67
CA GLN A 8 -1.87 -24.82 -10.74
C GLN A 8 -3.08 -25.71 -10.52
N GLU A 9 -3.31 -26.17 -9.29
CA GLU A 9 -4.54 -26.91 -8.94
C GLU A 9 -5.78 -26.05 -9.16
N ALA A 10 -5.76 -24.79 -8.77
CA ALA A 10 -6.85 -23.86 -9.01
C ALA A 10 -7.11 -23.64 -10.52
N ARG A 11 -6.05 -23.46 -11.33
CA ARG A 11 -6.16 -23.40 -12.81
C ARG A 11 -6.70 -24.69 -13.39
N ARG A 12 -6.19 -25.84 -12.93
CA ARG A 12 -6.61 -27.17 -13.41
C ARG A 12 -8.07 -27.45 -13.04
N ILE A 13 -8.46 -27.20 -11.80
CA ILE A 13 -9.85 -27.40 -11.32
C ILE A 13 -10.81 -26.48 -12.11
N TRP A 14 -10.39 -25.25 -12.41
CA TRP A 14 -11.21 -24.32 -13.16
C TRP A 14 -11.28 -24.69 -14.65
N SER A 15 -10.17 -25.08 -15.28
CA SER A 15 -10.13 -25.47 -16.70
C SER A 15 -10.81 -26.81 -16.97
N GLU A 16 -10.71 -27.77 -16.06
CA GLU A 16 -11.26 -29.11 -16.24
C GLU A 16 -12.74 -29.24 -15.85
N ASN A 17 -13.20 -28.48 -14.85
CA ASN A 17 -14.52 -28.67 -14.25
C ASN A 17 -15.42 -27.42 -14.26
N GLY A 18 -14.92 -26.23 -14.63
CA GLY A 18 -15.66 -24.96 -14.53
C GLY A 18 -16.11 -24.61 -13.10
N LYS A 19 -15.55 -25.28 -12.08
CA LYS A 19 -15.94 -25.09 -10.68
C LYS A 19 -15.11 -24.01 -10.02
N ARG A 20 -15.79 -23.12 -9.28
CA ARG A 20 -15.14 -22.11 -8.42
C ARG A 20 -14.41 -22.83 -7.29
N VAL A 21 -13.15 -22.45 -7.04
CA VAL A 21 -12.40 -22.91 -5.87
C VAL A 21 -12.80 -22.07 -4.68
N VAL A 22 -13.47 -22.70 -3.71
CA VAL A 22 -13.95 -22.06 -2.48
C VAL A 22 -13.02 -22.47 -1.34
N ASP A 23 -12.57 -21.50 -0.56
CA ASP A 23 -11.76 -21.70 0.65
C ASP A 23 -12.51 -21.13 1.85
N ASP A 24 -13.13 -21.99 2.63
CA ASP A 24 -13.92 -21.61 3.80
C ASP A 24 -13.08 -21.11 4.99
N SER A 25 -11.76 -21.34 4.97
CA SER A 25 -10.85 -20.86 6.00
C SER A 25 -10.52 -19.36 5.87
N VAL A 26 -10.87 -18.75 4.71
CA VAL A 26 -10.61 -17.33 4.45
C VAL A 26 -11.56 -16.45 5.26
N ASP A 27 -10.98 -15.61 6.14
CA ASP A 27 -11.72 -14.63 6.94
C ASP A 27 -11.74 -13.25 6.23
N GLY A 28 -12.91 -12.87 5.74
CA GLY A 28 -13.16 -11.64 5.03
C GLY A 28 -13.96 -11.85 3.74
N PHE A 29 -14.57 -10.76 3.26
CA PHE A 29 -15.34 -10.77 2.01
C PHE A 29 -14.44 -10.57 0.78
N VAL A 30 -13.46 -9.64 0.87
CA VAL A 30 -12.38 -9.52 -0.11
C VAL A 30 -11.07 -9.68 0.62
N VAL A 31 -10.27 -10.68 0.24
CA VAL A 31 -8.98 -10.94 0.87
C VAL A 31 -7.89 -10.95 -0.18
N LEU A 32 -6.92 -10.06 0.00
CA LEU A 32 -5.68 -10.01 -0.76
C LEU A 32 -4.59 -10.56 0.17
N LYS A 33 -3.92 -11.61 -0.27
CA LYS A 33 -2.86 -12.27 0.49
C LYS A 33 -1.58 -12.31 -0.34
N ASP A 34 -0.54 -11.65 0.17
CA ASP A 34 0.80 -11.59 -0.41
C ASP A 34 0.80 -11.21 -1.90
N ILE A 35 -0.04 -10.22 -2.26
CA ILE A 35 -0.22 -9.79 -3.65
C ILE A 35 0.97 -8.98 -4.13
N ASP A 36 1.61 -9.46 -5.21
CA ASP A 36 2.61 -8.73 -5.98
C ASP A 36 2.11 -8.45 -7.40
N LYS A 37 2.51 -7.29 -7.93
CA LYS A 37 2.36 -6.96 -9.34
C LYS A 37 3.68 -6.52 -9.93
N VAL A 38 4.18 -7.32 -10.86
CA VAL A 38 5.34 -7.00 -11.71
C VAL A 38 4.86 -6.90 -13.16
N TYR A 39 5.20 -5.81 -13.83
CA TYR A 39 4.92 -5.63 -15.26
C TYR A 39 6.02 -6.24 -16.14
N ASP A 40 5.75 -6.46 -17.42
CA ASP A 40 6.67 -7.09 -18.38
C ASP A 40 8.03 -6.37 -18.49
N ASN A 41 8.07 -5.07 -18.24
CA ASN A 41 9.29 -4.27 -18.16
C ASN A 41 10.07 -4.44 -16.83
N ARG A 42 9.71 -5.43 -16.03
CA ARG A 42 10.25 -5.74 -14.69
C ARG A 42 10.05 -4.64 -13.64
N VAL A 43 9.15 -3.70 -13.87
CA VAL A 43 8.77 -2.72 -12.84
C VAL A 43 7.76 -3.35 -11.91
N GLN A 44 8.11 -3.48 -10.64
CA GLN A 44 7.18 -3.92 -9.61
C GLN A 44 6.35 -2.73 -9.12
N ALA A 45 5.04 -2.81 -9.29
CA ALA A 45 4.09 -1.74 -8.97
C ALA A 45 3.38 -1.94 -7.64
N VAL A 46 3.30 -3.19 -7.15
CA VAL A 46 2.70 -3.55 -5.86
C VAL A 46 3.56 -4.62 -5.22
N PHE A 47 3.87 -4.43 -3.93
CA PHE A 47 4.74 -5.30 -3.14
C PHE A 47 3.98 -5.87 -1.95
N ASN A 48 3.87 -7.18 -1.86
CA ASN A 48 3.35 -7.94 -0.72
C ASN A 48 2.10 -7.29 -0.09
N PHE A 49 1.10 -6.98 -0.93
CA PHE A 49 -0.10 -6.30 -0.48
C PHE A 49 -1.03 -7.28 0.23
N ASN A 50 -1.27 -7.01 1.51
CA ASN A 50 -2.14 -7.82 2.38
C ASN A 50 -3.30 -6.97 2.88
N LEU A 51 -4.54 -7.41 2.65
CA LEU A 51 -5.75 -6.75 3.12
C LEU A 51 -6.90 -7.75 3.25
N SER A 52 -7.57 -7.77 4.40
CA SER A 52 -8.85 -8.43 4.57
C SER A 52 -9.95 -7.37 4.75
N VAL A 53 -10.96 -7.40 3.89
CA VAL A 53 -12.11 -6.48 3.87
C VAL A 53 -13.34 -7.24 4.34
N LYS A 54 -14.05 -6.67 5.31
CA LYS A 54 -15.31 -7.25 5.80
C LYS A 54 -16.46 -6.97 4.84
N GLN A 55 -17.51 -7.76 4.94
CA GLN A 55 -18.74 -7.48 4.17
C GLN A 55 -19.33 -6.13 4.58
N ASN A 56 -19.82 -5.36 3.59
CA ASN A 56 -20.40 -4.03 3.76
C ASN A 56 -19.43 -2.98 4.32
N GLU A 57 -18.14 -3.20 4.26
CA GLU A 57 -17.11 -2.24 4.68
C GLU A 57 -16.77 -1.27 3.55
N PHE A 58 -16.51 -0.01 3.90
CA PHE A 58 -16.03 1.04 3.00
C PHE A 58 -14.53 1.23 3.19
N ILE A 59 -13.72 0.67 2.30
CA ILE A 59 -12.25 0.79 2.30
C ILE A 59 -11.82 1.89 1.32
N VAL A 60 -10.94 2.77 1.76
CA VAL A 60 -10.31 3.77 0.89
C VAL A 60 -8.81 3.52 0.76
N LEU A 61 -8.34 3.33 -0.47
CA LEU A 61 -6.92 3.31 -0.80
C LEU A 61 -6.48 4.74 -1.12
N VAL A 62 -5.52 5.27 -0.37
CA VAL A 62 -5.02 6.64 -0.55
C VAL A 62 -3.50 6.65 -0.65
N GLY A 63 -2.94 7.62 -1.36
CA GLY A 63 -1.49 7.77 -1.53
C GLY A 63 -1.14 8.65 -2.74
N PRO A 64 0.14 8.97 -2.96
CA PRO A 64 0.62 9.74 -4.09
C PRO A 64 0.27 9.11 -5.44
N SER A 65 0.33 9.91 -6.51
CA SER A 65 0.17 9.37 -7.87
C SER A 65 1.26 8.33 -8.16
N GLY A 66 0.87 7.23 -8.80
CA GLY A 66 1.80 6.15 -9.16
C GLY A 66 2.16 5.17 -8.04
N CYS A 67 1.59 5.28 -6.83
CA CYS A 67 1.89 4.37 -5.71
C CYS A 67 1.17 3.01 -5.76
N GLY A 68 0.53 2.62 -6.85
CA GLY A 68 -0.05 1.28 -7.03
C GLY A 68 -1.54 1.14 -6.74
N LYS A 69 -2.27 2.19 -6.28
CA LYS A 69 -3.72 2.13 -5.93
C LYS A 69 -4.62 1.60 -7.04
N SER A 70 -4.60 2.26 -8.20
CA SER A 70 -5.42 1.86 -9.36
C SER A 70 -5.00 0.50 -9.91
N THR A 71 -3.71 0.15 -9.84
CA THR A 71 -3.21 -1.19 -10.18
C THR A 71 -3.84 -2.24 -9.27
N THR A 72 -3.83 -2.01 -7.95
CA THR A 72 -4.47 -2.91 -6.97
C THR A 72 -5.98 -3.04 -7.24
N LEU A 73 -6.66 -1.92 -7.47
CA LEU A 73 -8.09 -1.93 -7.80
C LEU A 73 -8.38 -2.73 -9.07
N ARG A 74 -7.55 -2.57 -10.11
CA ARG A 74 -7.70 -3.29 -11.39
C ARG A 74 -7.40 -4.78 -11.24
N MET A 75 -6.47 -5.18 -10.39
CA MET A 75 -6.25 -6.60 -10.05
C MET A 75 -7.49 -7.20 -9.38
N ILE A 76 -8.14 -6.50 -8.44
CA ILE A 76 -9.39 -6.93 -7.83
C ILE A 76 -10.51 -7.03 -8.89
N ALA A 77 -10.55 -6.08 -9.82
CA ALA A 77 -11.53 -6.06 -10.91
C ALA A 77 -11.30 -7.17 -11.98
N GLY A 78 -10.13 -7.80 -12.01
CA GLY A 78 -9.75 -8.74 -13.08
C GLY A 78 -9.45 -8.06 -14.40
N LEU A 79 -9.02 -6.81 -14.36
CA LEU A 79 -8.53 -6.01 -15.49
C LEU A 79 -7.01 -6.03 -15.60
N GLU A 80 -6.34 -6.48 -14.55
CA GLU A 80 -4.89 -6.69 -14.46
C GLU A 80 -4.63 -8.05 -13.82
N ASP A 81 -3.62 -8.76 -14.32
CA ASP A 81 -3.21 -10.04 -13.77
C ASP A 81 -2.38 -9.84 -12.48
N ILE A 82 -2.58 -10.74 -11.53
CA ILE A 82 -1.79 -10.83 -10.31
C ILE A 82 -0.54 -11.65 -10.62
N THR A 83 0.65 -11.11 -10.30
CA THR A 83 1.91 -11.83 -10.52
C THR A 83 2.11 -12.91 -9.46
N ASN A 84 2.00 -12.54 -8.16
CA ASN A 84 2.09 -13.48 -7.04
C ASN A 84 0.97 -13.21 -6.04
N GLY A 85 0.74 -14.17 -5.12
CA GLY A 85 -0.26 -14.07 -4.08
C GLY A 85 -1.65 -14.52 -4.52
N TYR A 86 -2.63 -14.35 -3.63
CA TYR A 86 -3.99 -14.89 -3.77
C TYR A 86 -5.03 -13.80 -3.52
N LEU A 87 -6.01 -13.73 -4.41
CA LEU A 87 -7.19 -12.87 -4.26
C LEU A 87 -8.42 -13.75 -4.06
N TYR A 88 -9.13 -13.53 -2.96
CA TYR A 88 -10.43 -14.15 -2.70
C TYR A 88 -11.53 -13.10 -2.69
N ILE A 89 -12.67 -13.40 -3.32
CA ILE A 89 -13.90 -12.61 -3.26
C ILE A 89 -15.03 -13.55 -2.85
N ASP A 90 -15.69 -13.25 -1.74
CA ASP A 90 -16.73 -14.11 -1.15
C ASP A 90 -16.24 -15.56 -0.98
N LYS A 91 -15.02 -15.70 -0.41
CA LYS A 91 -14.29 -16.98 -0.22
C LYS A 91 -13.86 -17.69 -1.52
N VAL A 92 -14.16 -17.14 -2.69
CA VAL A 92 -13.80 -17.73 -3.98
C VAL A 92 -12.45 -17.23 -4.44
N LEU A 93 -11.50 -18.13 -4.73
CA LEU A 93 -10.22 -17.79 -5.35
C LEU A 93 -10.45 -17.18 -6.73
N SER A 94 -10.13 -15.88 -6.85
CA SER A 94 -10.53 -15.04 -7.98
C SER A 94 -9.40 -14.66 -8.93
N ASN A 95 -8.17 -15.14 -8.69
CA ASN A 95 -7.00 -14.82 -9.54
C ASN A 95 -7.24 -15.07 -11.03
N TYR A 96 -7.99 -16.13 -11.38
CA TYR A 96 -8.20 -16.60 -12.75
C TYR A 96 -9.61 -16.36 -13.26
N LEU A 97 -10.48 -15.71 -12.46
CA LEU A 97 -11.83 -15.35 -12.88
C LEU A 97 -11.77 -14.09 -13.75
N GLU A 98 -12.48 -14.13 -14.88
CA GLU A 98 -12.70 -12.92 -15.68
C GLU A 98 -13.56 -11.89 -14.92
N SER A 99 -13.41 -10.60 -15.22
CA SER A 99 -14.17 -9.51 -14.57
C SER A 99 -15.69 -9.72 -14.58
N LYS A 100 -16.23 -10.37 -15.61
CA LYS A 100 -17.67 -10.67 -15.73
C LYS A 100 -18.18 -11.65 -14.68
N ASP A 101 -17.29 -12.53 -14.18
CA ASP A 101 -17.60 -13.64 -13.27
C ASP A 101 -17.32 -13.34 -11.80
N ARG A 102 -16.74 -12.16 -11.48
CA ARG A 102 -16.36 -11.73 -10.12
C ARG A 102 -17.49 -11.07 -9.33
N ASP A 103 -18.68 -10.89 -9.91
CA ASP A 103 -19.83 -10.19 -9.29
C ASP A 103 -19.48 -8.79 -8.73
N ILE A 104 -18.75 -8.01 -9.52
CA ILE A 104 -18.30 -6.66 -9.18
C ILE A 104 -19.00 -5.61 -10.03
N ALA A 105 -19.09 -4.38 -9.53
CA ALA A 105 -19.43 -3.18 -10.30
C ALA A 105 -18.27 -2.18 -10.18
N MET A 106 -17.87 -1.56 -11.29
CA MET A 106 -16.75 -0.61 -11.31
C MET A 106 -17.18 0.74 -11.87
N VAL A 107 -16.77 1.80 -11.17
CA VAL A 107 -16.87 3.19 -11.60
C VAL A 107 -15.46 3.68 -11.94
N PHE A 108 -15.26 4.12 -13.18
CA PHE A 108 -13.97 4.58 -13.68
C PHE A 108 -13.81 6.09 -13.51
N GLN A 109 -12.59 6.57 -13.41
CA GLN A 109 -12.23 7.98 -13.31
C GLN A 109 -12.81 8.83 -14.46
N SER A 110 -12.87 8.30 -15.69
CA SER A 110 -13.44 8.96 -16.85
C SER A 110 -14.95 8.79 -17.00
N TYR A 111 -15.63 8.22 -15.95
CA TYR A 111 -17.04 7.80 -15.99
C TYR A 111 -17.35 6.71 -17.02
N ALA A 112 -16.61 6.61 -18.10
CA ALA A 112 -16.72 5.64 -19.19
C ALA A 112 -18.17 5.49 -19.71
N LEU A 113 -18.90 6.61 -19.88
CA LEU A 113 -20.25 6.62 -20.41
C LEU A 113 -20.23 6.39 -21.92
N TYR A 114 -21.24 5.69 -22.42
CA TYR A 114 -21.44 5.49 -23.85
C TYR A 114 -21.99 6.80 -24.48
N PRO A 115 -21.21 7.51 -25.30
CA PRO A 115 -21.56 8.88 -25.73
C PRO A 115 -22.78 8.93 -26.66
N ASN A 116 -23.07 7.84 -27.36
CA ASN A 116 -24.20 7.74 -28.30
C ASN A 116 -25.50 7.32 -27.63
N MET A 117 -25.47 6.88 -26.36
CA MET A 117 -26.65 6.45 -25.60
C MET A 117 -27.12 7.57 -24.68
N ASN A 118 -28.43 7.66 -24.44
CA ASN A 118 -28.97 8.54 -23.40
C ASN A 118 -28.71 7.98 -22.01
N VAL A 119 -29.12 8.71 -20.95
CA VAL A 119 -28.93 8.30 -19.55
C VAL A 119 -29.64 6.97 -19.25
N TYR A 120 -30.87 6.79 -19.71
CA TYR A 120 -31.63 5.55 -19.53
C TYR A 120 -30.89 4.35 -20.11
N ASP A 121 -30.43 4.45 -21.36
CA ASP A 121 -29.71 3.38 -22.01
C ASP A 121 -28.33 3.12 -21.41
N ASN A 122 -27.63 4.17 -20.97
CA ASN A 122 -26.36 4.02 -20.24
C ASN A 122 -26.55 3.21 -18.97
N ILE A 123 -27.54 3.56 -18.14
CA ILE A 123 -27.83 2.87 -16.87
C ILE A 123 -28.24 1.42 -17.15
N GLY A 124 -29.14 1.18 -18.12
CA GLY A 124 -29.69 -0.13 -18.43
C GLY A 124 -28.77 -1.05 -19.24
N PHE A 125 -27.66 -0.53 -19.77
CA PHE A 125 -26.82 -1.26 -20.73
C PHE A 125 -26.34 -2.62 -20.21
N GLY A 126 -25.83 -2.68 -18.99
CA GLY A 126 -25.32 -3.92 -18.41
C GLY A 126 -26.39 -5.00 -18.22
N LEU A 127 -27.63 -4.61 -17.95
CA LEU A 127 -28.77 -5.53 -17.87
C LEU A 127 -29.21 -6.00 -19.25
N LYS A 128 -29.21 -5.08 -20.21
CA LYS A 128 -29.52 -5.40 -21.62
C LYS A 128 -28.52 -6.40 -22.21
N ALA A 129 -27.23 -6.23 -21.95
CA ALA A 129 -26.18 -7.16 -22.40
C ALA A 129 -26.30 -8.56 -21.76
N ARG A 130 -26.98 -8.68 -20.61
CA ARG A 130 -27.29 -9.95 -19.95
C ARG A 130 -28.65 -10.51 -20.31
N HIS A 131 -29.30 -9.97 -21.34
CA HIS A 131 -30.62 -10.40 -21.82
C HIS A 131 -31.74 -10.36 -20.77
N VAL A 132 -31.64 -9.42 -19.77
CA VAL A 132 -32.70 -9.20 -18.78
C VAL A 132 -33.97 -8.68 -19.49
N PRO A 133 -35.20 -9.11 -19.13
CA PRO A 133 -36.44 -8.62 -19.69
C PRO A 133 -36.58 -7.10 -19.62
N LYS A 134 -37.17 -6.48 -20.68
CA LYS A 134 -37.27 -5.01 -20.79
C LYS A 134 -38.02 -4.36 -19.61
N GLU A 135 -39.06 -5.01 -19.12
CA GLU A 135 -39.87 -4.55 -17.98
C GLU A 135 -39.02 -4.44 -16.72
N VAL A 136 -38.17 -5.45 -16.42
CA VAL A 136 -37.25 -5.46 -15.29
C VAL A 136 -36.16 -4.42 -15.45
N ILE A 137 -35.62 -4.22 -16.68
CA ILE A 137 -34.66 -3.16 -16.96
C ILE A 137 -35.29 -1.80 -16.66
N ARG A 138 -36.51 -1.58 -17.14
CA ARG A 138 -37.24 -0.33 -16.89
C ARG A 138 -37.41 -0.03 -15.40
N GLU A 139 -37.90 -1.01 -14.65
CA GLU A 139 -38.09 -0.90 -13.20
C GLU A 139 -36.79 -0.52 -12.49
N LYS A 140 -35.69 -1.28 -12.73
CA LYS A 140 -34.39 -1.04 -12.11
C LYS A 140 -33.77 0.29 -12.51
N VAL A 141 -33.91 0.72 -13.77
CA VAL A 141 -33.39 2.02 -14.21
C VAL A 141 -34.15 3.17 -13.55
N PHE A 142 -35.50 3.09 -13.45
CA PHE A 142 -36.27 4.11 -12.76
C PHE A 142 -35.98 4.15 -11.25
N GLU A 143 -35.78 3.00 -10.61
CA GLU A 143 -35.37 2.92 -9.21
C GLU A 143 -34.00 3.60 -9.00
N ALA A 144 -32.99 3.25 -9.80
CA ALA A 144 -31.66 3.88 -9.74
C ALA A 144 -31.73 5.39 -10.03
N ALA A 145 -32.51 5.80 -11.03
CA ALA A 145 -32.72 7.20 -11.38
C ALA A 145 -33.39 7.99 -10.24
N LYS A 146 -34.31 7.38 -9.52
CA LYS A 146 -34.95 7.98 -8.31
C LYS A 146 -33.94 8.13 -7.17
N ILE A 147 -33.07 7.13 -6.96
CA ILE A 147 -32.03 7.18 -5.91
C ILE A 147 -31.02 8.32 -6.15
N LEU A 148 -30.72 8.60 -7.45
CA LEU A 148 -29.66 9.49 -7.88
C LEU A 148 -30.17 10.84 -8.43
N ASP A 149 -31.46 11.14 -8.28
CA ASP A 149 -32.11 12.35 -8.82
C ASP A 149 -31.87 12.55 -10.33
N LEU A 150 -31.87 11.47 -11.10
CA LEU A 150 -31.64 11.48 -12.55
C LEU A 150 -32.94 11.48 -13.38
N GLY A 151 -34.10 11.43 -12.75
CA GLY A 151 -35.39 11.36 -13.44
C GLY A 151 -35.56 12.37 -14.59
N PRO A 152 -35.29 13.68 -14.37
CA PRO A 152 -35.43 14.73 -15.40
C PRO A 152 -34.40 14.62 -16.56
N TYR A 153 -33.39 13.76 -16.44
CA TYR A 153 -32.24 13.68 -17.36
C TYR A 153 -32.22 12.37 -18.16
N LEU A 154 -33.17 11.46 -17.97
CA LEU A 154 -33.15 10.10 -18.54
C LEU A 154 -32.99 10.08 -20.08
N ASP A 155 -33.56 11.06 -20.76
CA ASP A 155 -33.50 11.14 -22.24
C ASP A 155 -32.28 11.90 -22.77
N ARG A 156 -31.49 12.55 -21.87
CA ARG A 156 -30.29 13.32 -22.27
C ARG A 156 -29.11 12.41 -22.60
N LYS A 157 -28.23 12.91 -23.49
CA LYS A 157 -26.95 12.29 -23.80
C LYS A 157 -25.84 12.84 -22.88
N PRO A 158 -24.71 12.11 -22.70
CA PRO A 158 -23.60 12.55 -21.84
C PRO A 158 -23.10 13.98 -22.11
N LYS A 159 -23.05 14.41 -23.37
CA LYS A 159 -22.63 15.77 -23.76
C LYS A 159 -23.53 16.89 -23.23
N GLU A 160 -24.73 16.57 -22.77
CA GLU A 160 -25.75 17.50 -22.28
C GLU A 160 -25.81 17.53 -20.74
N LEU A 161 -24.86 16.84 -20.08
CA LEU A 161 -24.82 16.66 -18.64
C LEU A 161 -23.62 17.41 -18.03
N SER A 162 -23.81 17.89 -16.81
CA SER A 162 -22.68 18.35 -15.98
C SER A 162 -21.82 17.18 -15.49
N GLY A 163 -20.60 17.45 -15.02
CA GLY A 163 -19.70 16.43 -14.46
C GLY A 163 -20.35 15.59 -13.36
N GLY A 164 -21.05 16.24 -12.41
CA GLY A 164 -21.75 15.53 -11.35
C GLY A 164 -22.94 14.69 -11.84
N GLN A 165 -23.64 15.14 -12.88
CA GLN A 165 -24.70 14.34 -13.49
C GLN A 165 -24.10 13.13 -14.21
N MET A 166 -22.99 13.29 -14.96
CA MET A 166 -22.28 12.17 -15.58
C MET A 166 -21.82 11.13 -14.57
N GLN A 167 -21.33 11.59 -13.43
CA GLN A 167 -20.91 10.71 -12.33
C GLN A 167 -22.11 9.94 -11.75
N ARG A 168 -23.23 10.61 -11.47
CA ARG A 168 -24.45 9.93 -11.00
C ARG A 168 -24.92 8.89 -12.03
N VAL A 169 -24.80 9.15 -13.33
CA VAL A 169 -25.11 8.14 -14.36
C VAL A 169 -24.18 6.94 -14.26
N ALA A 170 -22.87 7.14 -14.05
CA ALA A 170 -21.91 6.06 -13.86
C ALA A 170 -22.22 5.24 -12.60
N LEU A 171 -22.59 5.90 -11.49
CA LEU A 171 -23.08 5.24 -10.28
C LEU A 171 -24.37 4.46 -10.54
N GLY A 172 -25.33 5.03 -11.28
CA GLY A 172 -26.58 4.36 -11.65
C GLY A 172 -26.34 3.07 -12.43
N ARG A 173 -25.39 3.09 -13.36
CA ARG A 173 -24.94 1.91 -14.11
C ARG A 173 -24.37 0.81 -13.20
N ALA A 174 -23.66 1.21 -12.13
CA ALA A 174 -23.13 0.27 -11.14
C ALA A 174 -24.25 -0.30 -10.25
N ILE A 175 -25.19 0.53 -9.79
CA ILE A 175 -26.28 0.16 -8.89
C ILE A 175 -27.21 -0.89 -9.50
N VAL A 176 -27.66 -0.67 -10.74
CA VAL A 176 -28.62 -1.59 -11.39
C VAL A 176 -28.10 -3.01 -11.52
N ARG A 177 -26.77 -3.19 -11.45
CA ARG A 177 -26.10 -4.49 -11.48
C ARG A 177 -26.32 -5.30 -10.21
N ASN A 178 -26.64 -4.63 -9.10
CA ASN A 178 -26.81 -5.23 -7.76
C ASN A 178 -25.63 -6.12 -7.35
N ALA A 179 -24.40 -5.65 -7.63
CA ALA A 179 -23.17 -6.36 -7.28
C ALA A 179 -22.90 -6.27 -5.78
N LYS A 180 -22.29 -7.31 -5.22
CA LYS A 180 -21.88 -7.33 -3.80
C LYS A 180 -20.63 -6.51 -3.52
N LEU A 181 -19.82 -6.22 -4.56
CA LEU A 181 -18.56 -5.47 -4.47
C LEU A 181 -18.57 -4.29 -5.45
N PHE A 182 -18.39 -3.09 -4.93
CA PHE A 182 -18.24 -1.85 -5.67
C PHE A 182 -16.78 -1.41 -5.67
N LEU A 183 -16.25 -1.14 -6.85
CA LEU A 183 -14.90 -0.63 -7.07
C LEU A 183 -14.98 0.77 -7.68
N MET A 184 -14.32 1.75 -7.10
CA MET A 184 -14.35 3.14 -7.56
C MET A 184 -12.93 3.68 -7.75
N ASP A 185 -12.53 3.97 -8.99
CA ASP A 185 -11.20 4.49 -9.34
C ASP A 185 -11.26 6.01 -9.51
N GLU A 186 -10.88 6.77 -8.50
CA GLU A 186 -10.86 8.25 -8.43
C GLU A 186 -12.15 8.92 -8.97
N PRO A 187 -13.35 8.53 -8.53
CA PRO A 187 -14.57 8.96 -9.19
C PRO A 187 -14.86 10.47 -9.05
N LEU A 188 -14.26 11.17 -8.07
CA LEU A 188 -14.51 12.60 -7.80
C LEU A 188 -13.42 13.52 -8.35
N SER A 189 -12.35 13.00 -8.95
CA SER A 189 -11.18 13.78 -9.39
C SER A 189 -11.50 14.89 -10.39
N ASN A 190 -12.50 14.68 -11.25
CA ASN A 190 -12.88 15.60 -12.33
C ASN A 190 -13.98 16.61 -11.93
N LEU A 191 -14.32 16.73 -10.64
CA LEU A 191 -15.37 17.63 -10.14
C LEU A 191 -14.77 18.87 -9.45
N ASP A 192 -15.50 19.98 -9.51
CA ASP A 192 -15.18 21.17 -8.72
C ASP A 192 -15.34 20.92 -7.20
N ALA A 193 -14.72 21.76 -6.37
CA ALA A 193 -14.64 21.58 -4.93
C ALA A 193 -16.03 21.51 -4.25
N LYS A 194 -16.98 22.34 -4.66
CA LYS A 194 -18.33 22.39 -4.07
C LYS A 194 -19.10 21.10 -4.38
N LEU A 195 -19.06 20.68 -5.63
CA LEU A 195 -19.73 19.46 -6.08
C LEU A 195 -19.09 18.21 -5.47
N ARG A 196 -17.75 18.22 -5.28
CA ARG A 196 -17.03 17.12 -4.63
C ARG A 196 -17.51 16.90 -3.18
N VAL A 197 -17.72 17.97 -2.41
CA VAL A 197 -18.26 17.87 -1.04
C VAL A 197 -19.64 17.23 -1.04
N GLN A 198 -20.53 17.66 -1.94
CA GLN A 198 -21.87 17.08 -2.06
C GLN A 198 -21.81 15.60 -2.45
N MET A 199 -21.02 15.26 -3.46
CA MET A 199 -20.93 13.89 -3.99
C MET A 199 -20.33 12.91 -2.98
N ARG A 200 -19.40 13.34 -2.10
CA ARG A 200 -18.91 12.50 -1.00
C ARG A 200 -20.06 12.02 -0.11
N SER A 201 -20.88 12.95 0.33
CA SER A 201 -22.05 12.64 1.18
C SER A 201 -23.03 11.69 0.48
N GLU A 202 -23.27 11.90 -0.81
CA GLU A 202 -24.15 11.06 -1.62
C GLU A 202 -23.60 9.64 -1.79
N ILE A 203 -22.28 9.47 -2.04
CA ILE A 203 -21.66 8.16 -2.16
C ILE A 203 -21.73 7.39 -0.84
N VAL A 204 -21.46 8.03 0.30
CA VAL A 204 -21.57 7.38 1.62
C VAL A 204 -23.02 6.99 1.93
N ALA A 205 -23.99 7.86 1.64
CA ALA A 205 -25.41 7.54 1.80
C ALA A 205 -25.84 6.38 0.91
N LEU A 206 -25.34 6.36 -0.33
CA LEU A 206 -25.59 5.30 -1.30
C LEU A 206 -25.02 3.95 -0.84
N HIS A 207 -23.75 3.94 -0.40
CA HIS A 207 -23.11 2.74 0.16
C HIS A 207 -23.95 2.14 1.29
N ARG A 208 -24.35 2.96 2.27
CA ARG A 208 -25.19 2.52 3.41
C ARG A 208 -26.56 1.98 2.96
N ARG A 209 -27.14 2.58 1.94
CA ARG A 209 -28.46 2.17 1.41
C ARG A 209 -28.39 0.84 0.66
N ILE A 210 -27.34 0.63 -0.11
CA ILE A 210 -27.17 -0.59 -0.93
C ILE A 210 -26.63 -1.75 -0.07
N GLY A 211 -25.85 -1.46 0.96
CA GLY A 211 -25.22 -2.48 1.81
C GLY A 211 -24.19 -3.33 1.04
N ALA A 212 -23.48 -2.74 0.08
CA ALA A 212 -22.45 -3.44 -0.69
C ALA A 212 -21.04 -3.08 -0.17
N THR A 213 -20.13 -4.04 -0.20
CA THR A 213 -18.71 -3.77 0.12
C THR A 213 -18.13 -2.81 -0.92
N THR A 214 -17.40 -1.79 -0.48
CA THR A 214 -16.88 -0.75 -1.36
C THR A 214 -15.37 -0.60 -1.20
N ILE A 215 -14.62 -0.62 -2.32
CA ILE A 215 -13.21 -0.26 -2.36
C ILE A 215 -13.08 0.97 -3.25
N TYR A 216 -12.60 2.04 -2.67
CA TYR A 216 -12.53 3.37 -3.25
C TYR A 216 -11.07 3.83 -3.34
N VAL A 217 -10.65 4.33 -4.49
CA VAL A 217 -9.32 4.88 -4.71
C VAL A 217 -9.41 6.39 -4.82
N THR A 218 -8.53 7.09 -4.12
CA THR A 218 -8.38 8.56 -4.21
C THR A 218 -6.95 8.99 -3.91
N HIS A 219 -6.61 10.20 -4.33
CA HIS A 219 -5.44 10.94 -3.86
C HIS A 219 -5.81 12.07 -2.88
N ASP A 220 -7.10 12.29 -2.61
CA ASP A 220 -7.61 13.31 -1.69
C ASP A 220 -7.75 12.73 -0.28
N GLN A 221 -6.95 13.26 0.66
CA GLN A 221 -6.98 12.84 2.07
C GLN A 221 -8.33 13.13 2.72
N THR A 222 -9.01 14.23 2.33
CA THR A 222 -10.30 14.61 2.90
C THR A 222 -11.37 13.57 2.55
N GLU A 223 -11.33 13.03 1.32
CA GLU A 223 -12.20 11.93 0.93
C GLU A 223 -11.94 10.69 1.79
N ALA A 224 -10.67 10.31 1.94
CA ALA A 224 -10.28 9.16 2.76
C ALA A 224 -10.74 9.32 4.22
N MET A 225 -10.47 10.47 4.84
CA MET A 225 -10.80 10.74 6.24
C MET A 225 -12.30 10.82 6.52
N THR A 226 -13.13 11.20 5.51
CA THR A 226 -14.58 11.44 5.71
C THR A 226 -15.46 10.28 5.27
N MET A 227 -14.98 9.41 4.38
CA MET A 227 -15.81 8.36 3.78
C MET A 227 -15.47 6.96 4.27
N ALA A 228 -14.22 6.71 4.69
CA ALA A 228 -13.73 5.37 4.98
C ALA A 228 -14.15 4.85 6.36
N ASP A 229 -14.47 3.55 6.43
CA ASP A 229 -14.42 2.79 7.69
C ASP A 229 -12.96 2.49 8.06
N ARG A 230 -12.14 2.07 7.07
CA ARG A 230 -10.68 1.97 7.16
C ARG A 230 -10.01 2.54 5.92
N ILE A 231 -8.86 3.15 6.15
CA ILE A 231 -7.98 3.69 5.12
C ILE A 231 -6.78 2.75 4.96
N VAL A 232 -6.38 2.53 3.72
CA VAL A 232 -5.12 1.89 3.34
C VAL A 232 -4.22 2.97 2.74
N VAL A 233 -3.21 3.39 3.49
CA VAL A 233 -2.22 4.37 3.02
C VAL A 233 -1.13 3.63 2.25
N MET A 234 -0.89 4.04 1.01
CA MET A 234 0.09 3.43 0.11
C MET A 234 1.17 4.41 -0.31
N ASN A 235 2.41 3.94 -0.38
CA ASN A 235 3.53 4.67 -0.98
C ASN A 235 4.45 3.72 -1.73
N LYS A 236 4.91 4.10 -2.93
CA LYS A 236 5.87 3.33 -3.75
C LYS A 236 5.50 1.83 -3.89
N GLY A 237 4.22 1.51 -4.06
CA GLY A 237 3.72 0.13 -4.20
C GLY A 237 3.49 -0.63 -2.89
N ILE A 238 3.78 -0.03 -1.75
CA ILE A 238 3.74 -0.68 -0.43
C ILE A 238 2.66 -0.06 0.46
N VAL A 239 1.97 -0.90 1.21
CA VAL A 239 1.07 -0.48 2.27
C VAL A 239 1.87 0.06 3.45
N GLN A 240 1.65 1.32 3.80
CA GLN A 240 2.32 1.99 4.92
C GLN A 240 1.58 1.80 6.24
N GLN A 241 0.25 1.91 6.18
CA GLN A 241 -0.62 1.71 7.34
C GLN A 241 -2.05 1.38 6.88
N ILE A 242 -2.72 0.54 7.65
CA ILE A 242 -4.16 0.26 7.54
C ILE A 242 -4.79 0.52 8.89
N GLY A 243 -5.85 1.31 8.94
CA GLY A 243 -6.56 1.61 10.20
C GLY A 243 -7.78 2.51 9.99
N ALA A 244 -8.49 2.77 11.08
CA ALA A 244 -9.57 3.75 11.09
C ALA A 244 -9.01 5.17 10.82
N PRO A 245 -9.79 6.09 10.23
CA PRO A 245 -9.31 7.43 9.91
C PRO A 245 -8.61 8.14 11.08
N MET A 246 -9.23 8.14 12.26
CA MET A 246 -8.67 8.80 13.45
C MET A 246 -7.45 8.09 14.03
N GLU A 247 -7.34 6.78 13.86
CA GLU A 247 -6.15 6.01 14.23
C GLU A 247 -4.95 6.44 13.37
N ILE A 248 -5.12 6.46 12.04
CA ILE A 248 -4.05 6.87 11.11
C ILE A 248 -3.62 8.33 11.35
N TYR A 249 -4.58 9.21 11.68
CA TYR A 249 -4.30 10.61 11.95
C TYR A 249 -3.52 10.81 13.26
N ASN A 250 -4.01 10.21 14.36
CA ASN A 250 -3.43 10.40 15.69
C ASN A 250 -2.17 9.58 15.93
N ASP A 251 -2.06 8.43 15.25
CA ASP A 251 -1.10 7.39 15.56
C ASP A 251 -0.41 6.85 14.29
N PRO A 252 0.23 7.75 13.51
CA PRO A 252 0.86 7.37 12.24
C PRO A 252 2.01 6.40 12.47
N ALA A 253 2.07 5.35 11.65
CA ALA A 253 3.07 4.29 11.75
C ALA A 253 4.48 4.74 11.34
N ASN A 254 4.59 5.80 10.55
CA ASN A 254 5.87 6.33 10.09
C ASN A 254 5.76 7.81 9.66
N VAL A 255 6.92 8.41 9.38
CA VAL A 255 7.03 9.82 8.94
C VAL A 255 6.20 10.09 7.68
N PHE A 256 6.19 9.15 6.73
CA PHE A 256 5.40 9.33 5.51
C PHE A 256 3.91 9.48 5.84
N VAL A 257 3.33 8.58 6.62
CA VAL A 257 1.91 8.67 7.01
C VAL A 257 1.64 9.95 7.79
N ALA A 258 2.54 10.32 8.72
CA ALA A 258 2.44 11.52 9.55
C ALA A 258 2.36 12.80 8.71
N THR A 259 3.17 12.89 7.66
CA THR A 259 3.26 14.05 6.77
C THR A 259 2.28 13.99 5.60
N PHE A 260 1.87 12.80 5.18
CA PHE A 260 0.90 12.63 4.10
C PHE A 260 -0.54 12.86 4.58
N ILE A 261 -0.91 12.46 5.79
CA ILE A 261 -2.26 12.58 6.34
C ILE A 261 -2.37 13.82 7.24
N GLY A 262 -3.28 14.72 6.87
CA GLY A 262 -3.57 15.97 7.58
C GLY A 262 -3.31 17.21 6.72
N ASN A 263 -4.13 18.25 6.93
CA ASN A 263 -3.98 19.55 6.28
C ASN A 263 -4.17 20.69 7.31
N PRO A 264 -3.10 21.36 7.76
CA PRO A 264 -1.68 21.12 7.41
C PRO A 264 -1.17 19.74 7.87
N PRO A 265 -0.04 19.26 7.28
CA PRO A 265 0.60 18.02 7.70
C PRO A 265 1.16 18.10 9.13
N MET A 266 1.54 16.96 9.71
CA MET A 266 2.29 16.92 10.97
C MET A 266 3.61 17.68 10.82
N ASN A 267 3.94 18.53 11.79
CA ASN A 267 5.27 19.12 11.88
C ASN A 267 6.27 18.01 12.21
N VAL A 268 7.34 17.91 11.42
CA VAL A 268 8.42 16.94 11.64
C VAL A 268 9.77 17.64 11.58
N PHE A 269 10.64 17.35 12.53
CA PHE A 269 11.97 17.93 12.62
C PHE A 269 12.97 16.98 13.28
N ALA A 270 14.24 17.07 12.86
CA ALA A 270 15.31 16.29 13.46
C ALA A 270 15.65 16.83 14.86
N ALA A 271 15.95 15.93 15.78
CA ALA A 271 16.30 16.28 17.16
C ALA A 271 17.36 15.36 17.72
N ASP A 272 18.26 15.90 18.55
CA ASP A 272 19.17 15.12 19.36
C ASP A 272 18.45 14.74 20.68
N ILE A 273 18.23 13.46 20.88
CA ILE A 273 17.54 12.92 22.07
C ILE A 273 18.49 12.23 23.06
N SER A 274 19.80 12.33 22.86
CA SER A 274 20.81 11.64 23.68
C SER A 274 20.80 12.04 25.17
N THR A 275 20.36 13.26 25.44
CA THR A 275 20.27 13.80 26.81
C THR A 275 18.91 13.56 27.48
N GLY A 276 17.94 12.97 26.76
CA GLY A 276 16.53 12.94 27.17
C GLY A 276 15.84 14.30 27.07
N GLU A 277 16.51 15.29 26.47
CA GLU A 277 15.99 16.62 26.20
C GLU A 277 15.98 16.88 24.68
N LEU A 278 14.88 17.44 24.21
CA LEU A 278 14.75 17.97 22.85
C LEU A 278 15.15 19.45 22.89
N THR A 279 16.12 19.84 22.09
CA THR A 279 16.50 21.25 21.93
C THR A 279 15.88 21.79 20.64
N ILE A 280 15.12 22.88 20.77
CA ILE A 280 14.53 23.61 19.62
C ILE A 280 14.87 25.09 19.83
N GLY A 281 15.75 25.64 18.99
CA GLY A 281 16.34 26.96 19.23
C GLY A 281 16.98 27.01 20.62
N ASP A 282 16.61 27.99 21.44
CA ASP A 282 17.12 28.14 22.82
C ASP A 282 16.32 27.31 23.86
N ALA A 283 15.23 26.67 23.47
CA ALA A 283 14.36 25.96 24.38
C ALA A 283 14.77 24.48 24.53
N LYS A 284 14.87 24.03 25.79
CA LYS A 284 15.05 22.64 26.18
C LYS A 284 13.73 22.05 26.64
N ILE A 285 13.31 20.98 25.99
CA ILE A 285 12.06 20.27 26.24
C ILE A 285 12.42 18.88 26.77
N ALA A 286 12.10 18.59 28.03
CA ALA A 286 12.32 17.26 28.60
C ALA A 286 11.41 16.24 27.87
N LEU A 287 11.97 15.14 27.36
CA LEU A 287 11.25 14.02 26.76
C LEU A 287 10.95 12.99 27.86
N PRO A 288 9.69 12.86 28.31
CA PRO A 288 9.34 12.03 29.46
C PRO A 288 9.54 10.53 29.24
N ARG A 289 9.62 10.11 27.99
CA ARG A 289 9.91 8.73 27.55
C ARG A 289 10.58 8.82 26.18
N GLY A 290 11.62 8.07 25.92
CA GLY A 290 12.07 8.01 24.54
C GLY A 290 13.54 7.72 24.30
N SER A 291 14.49 8.27 25.05
CA SER A 291 15.91 8.05 24.77
C SER A 291 16.32 6.58 24.91
N ALA A 292 15.87 5.91 25.98
CA ALA A 292 16.16 4.49 26.20
C ALA A 292 15.40 3.58 25.22
N GLU A 293 14.14 3.90 24.93
CA GLU A 293 13.34 3.17 23.93
C GLU A 293 13.90 3.35 22.53
N TYR A 294 14.33 4.56 22.20
CA TYR A 294 14.97 4.85 20.92
C TYR A 294 16.32 4.13 20.77
N ALA A 295 17.18 4.16 21.79
CA ALA A 295 18.46 3.46 21.76
C ALA A 295 18.27 1.93 21.58
N ARG A 296 17.28 1.36 22.28
CA ARG A 296 16.91 -0.05 22.11
C ARG A 296 16.42 -0.33 20.68
N HIS A 297 15.57 0.51 20.13
CA HIS A 297 15.09 0.38 18.76
C HIS A 297 16.24 0.41 17.73
N ILE A 298 17.20 1.32 17.89
CA ILE A 298 18.38 1.40 17.01
C ILE A 298 19.19 0.10 17.07
N GLU A 299 19.42 -0.46 18.27
CA GLU A 299 20.13 -1.73 18.42
C GLU A 299 19.36 -2.90 17.82
N GLU A 300 18.04 -2.99 18.02
CA GLU A 300 17.19 -4.00 17.38
C GLU A 300 17.24 -3.90 15.86
N ARG A 301 17.25 -2.68 15.29
CA ARG A 301 17.36 -2.46 13.84
C ARG A 301 18.73 -2.84 13.30
N ARG A 302 19.81 -2.52 14.03
CA ARG A 302 21.15 -2.95 13.67
C ARG A 302 21.24 -4.48 13.58
N GLN A 303 20.77 -5.17 14.63
CA GLN A 303 20.74 -6.63 14.64
C GLN A 303 19.88 -7.21 13.51
N PHE A 304 18.72 -6.62 13.25
CA PHE A 304 17.88 -7.01 12.13
C PHE A 304 18.63 -6.94 10.79
N PHE A 305 19.36 -5.85 10.50
CA PHE A 305 20.08 -5.73 9.24
C PHE A 305 21.33 -6.62 9.17
N GLU A 306 21.98 -6.91 10.29
CA GLU A 306 23.05 -7.91 10.35
C GLU A 306 22.55 -9.31 10.00
N ASP A 307 21.39 -9.71 10.55
CA ASP A 307 20.76 -10.98 10.22
C ASP A 307 20.21 -11.00 8.79
N PHE A 308 19.59 -9.90 8.37
CA PHE A 308 19.03 -9.77 7.04
C PHE A 308 20.10 -9.83 5.95
N ARG A 309 21.30 -9.27 6.18
CA ARG A 309 22.44 -9.36 5.28
C ARG A 309 22.80 -10.81 4.97
N ARG A 310 22.84 -11.68 5.98
CA ARG A 310 23.11 -13.11 5.80
C ARG A 310 22.06 -13.79 4.94
N LYS A 311 20.78 -13.46 5.16
CA LYS A 311 19.66 -14.01 4.40
C LYS A 311 19.60 -13.49 2.97
N ALA A 312 20.06 -12.27 2.71
CA ALA A 312 20.03 -11.62 1.39
C ALA A 312 21.22 -11.99 0.48
N ASP A 313 22.20 -12.76 0.97
CA ASP A 313 23.24 -13.35 0.11
C ASP A 313 22.63 -14.48 -0.72
N LEU A 314 22.42 -14.22 -2.00
CA LEU A 314 21.77 -15.12 -2.95
C LEU A 314 22.75 -16.01 -3.74
N SER A 315 24.00 -16.13 -3.28
CA SER A 315 25.03 -16.91 -3.98
C SER A 315 24.64 -18.38 -4.11
N ARG A 316 24.11 -18.98 -3.04
CA ARG A 316 23.67 -20.39 -3.02
C ARG A 316 22.45 -20.62 -3.90
N GLU A 317 21.48 -19.71 -3.89
CA GLU A 317 20.30 -19.79 -4.75
C GLU A 317 20.68 -19.79 -6.23
N LYS A 318 21.66 -18.97 -6.62
CA LYS A 318 22.17 -18.94 -8.00
C LYS A 318 22.83 -20.26 -8.40
N GLU A 319 23.59 -20.87 -7.51
CA GLU A 319 24.21 -22.18 -7.75
C GLU A 319 23.13 -23.27 -7.90
N LEU A 320 22.12 -23.28 -7.05
CA LEU A 320 21.02 -24.23 -7.12
C LEU A 320 20.15 -24.05 -8.36
N ILE A 321 19.88 -22.82 -8.78
CA ILE A 321 19.20 -22.52 -10.07
C ILE A 321 20.01 -23.06 -11.24
N ALA A 322 21.33 -22.86 -11.24
CA ALA A 322 22.19 -23.36 -12.28
C ALA A 322 22.23 -24.89 -12.31
N GLU A 323 22.26 -25.56 -11.14
CA GLU A 323 22.24 -27.03 -11.05
C GLU A 323 20.88 -27.60 -11.48
N ALA A 324 19.77 -27.04 -11.05
CA ALA A 324 18.43 -27.43 -11.51
C ALA A 324 18.31 -27.30 -13.04
N GLY A 325 18.87 -26.23 -13.63
CA GLY A 325 18.96 -26.05 -15.07
C GLY A 325 19.82 -27.10 -15.79
N ARG A 326 20.95 -27.48 -15.19
CA ARG A 326 21.82 -28.57 -15.71
C ARG A 326 21.10 -29.91 -15.70
N ILE A 327 20.44 -30.26 -14.60
CA ILE A 327 19.63 -31.47 -14.48
C ILE A 327 18.52 -31.45 -15.52
N SER A 328 17.69 -30.39 -15.58
CA SER A 328 16.58 -30.25 -16.53
C SER A 328 17.02 -30.42 -18.00
N SER A 329 18.18 -29.83 -18.39
CA SER A 329 18.69 -29.94 -19.74
C SER A 329 19.21 -31.35 -20.09
N SER A 330 19.58 -32.14 -19.08
CA SER A 330 20.22 -33.46 -19.21
C SER A 330 19.29 -34.63 -18.93
N LEU A 331 18.02 -34.40 -18.53
CA LEU A 331 17.08 -35.42 -18.07
C LEU A 331 16.99 -36.68 -18.94
N LYS A 332 17.01 -36.50 -20.27
CA LYS A 332 16.95 -37.64 -21.22
C LYS A 332 18.25 -38.42 -21.39
N LYS A 333 19.38 -37.83 -20.97
CA LYS A 333 20.73 -38.38 -21.18
C LYS A 333 21.31 -39.04 -19.95
N LEU A 334 20.85 -38.68 -18.76
CA LEU A 334 21.37 -39.21 -17.50
C LEU A 334 20.93 -40.66 -17.28
N ALA A 335 21.82 -41.46 -16.72
CA ALA A 335 21.45 -42.78 -16.21
C ALA A 335 20.49 -42.63 -14.99
N PRO A 336 19.59 -43.63 -14.71
CA PRO A 336 18.62 -43.52 -13.60
C PRO A 336 19.30 -43.25 -12.26
N GLU A 337 20.39 -43.93 -11.96
CA GLU A 337 21.15 -43.81 -10.71
C GLU A 337 21.80 -42.42 -10.58
N GLU A 338 22.32 -41.88 -11.67
CA GLU A 338 22.92 -40.55 -11.71
C GLU A 338 21.87 -39.45 -11.56
N LEU A 339 20.69 -39.60 -12.19
CA LEU A 339 19.57 -38.66 -12.03
C LEU A 339 19.09 -38.65 -10.59
N SER A 340 18.85 -39.81 -9.99
CA SER A 340 18.40 -39.92 -8.60
C SER A 340 19.44 -39.31 -7.64
N ALA A 341 20.73 -39.58 -7.83
CA ALA A 341 21.78 -39.01 -6.98
C ALA A 341 21.83 -37.47 -7.06
N ARG A 342 21.69 -36.89 -8.25
CA ARG A 342 21.69 -35.41 -8.43
C ARG A 342 20.46 -34.75 -7.87
N ILE A 343 19.29 -35.37 -8.03
CA ILE A 343 18.04 -34.88 -7.43
C ILE A 343 18.12 -34.90 -5.90
N SER A 344 18.59 -36.02 -5.30
CA SER A 344 18.76 -36.09 -3.85
C SER A 344 19.77 -35.07 -3.31
N ALA A 345 20.86 -34.82 -4.03
CA ALA A 345 21.81 -33.78 -3.66
C ALA A 345 21.20 -32.39 -3.72
N LEU A 346 20.43 -32.07 -4.77
CA LEU A 346 19.73 -30.80 -4.91
C LEU A 346 18.69 -30.62 -3.78
N CYS A 347 17.91 -31.66 -3.46
CA CYS A 347 16.93 -31.63 -2.38
C CYS A 347 17.57 -31.37 -1.00
N ASN A 348 18.71 -32.00 -0.70
CA ASN A 348 19.45 -31.75 0.54
C ASN A 348 19.85 -30.29 0.70
N GLU A 349 20.37 -29.68 -0.36
CA GLU A 349 20.77 -28.27 -0.36
C GLU A 349 19.57 -27.32 -0.26
N LEU A 350 18.45 -27.65 -0.91
CA LEU A 350 17.21 -26.87 -0.84
C LEU A 350 16.59 -26.92 0.57
N GLU A 351 16.56 -28.09 1.22
CA GLU A 351 16.08 -28.21 2.60
C GLU A 351 16.96 -27.38 3.56
N ALA A 352 18.30 -27.46 3.42
CA ALA A 352 19.22 -26.70 4.24
C ALA A 352 19.03 -25.20 4.04
N LEU A 353 18.89 -24.75 2.80
CA LEU A 353 18.70 -23.33 2.46
C LEU A 353 17.35 -22.80 2.93
N SER A 354 16.28 -23.60 2.79
CA SER A 354 14.93 -23.26 3.28
C SER A 354 14.93 -23.08 4.80
N ALA A 355 15.57 -23.99 5.54
CA ALA A 355 15.68 -23.89 6.99
C ALA A 355 16.51 -22.69 7.45
N GLU A 356 17.58 -22.33 6.73
CA GLU A 356 18.46 -21.20 7.06
C GLU A 356 17.82 -19.85 6.79
N LYS A 357 17.18 -19.67 5.62
CA LYS A 357 16.75 -18.36 5.15
C LYS A 357 15.27 -18.03 5.41
N GLY A 358 14.39 -19.04 5.32
CA GLY A 358 12.95 -18.86 5.58
C GLY A 358 12.21 -18.01 4.53
N PHE A 359 12.78 -17.77 3.34
CA PHE A 359 12.16 -17.03 2.25
C PHE A 359 11.33 -17.90 1.29
N PHE A 360 11.52 -19.20 1.34
CA PHE A 360 10.75 -20.20 0.58
C PHE A 360 10.58 -21.47 1.43
N GLU A 361 9.59 -22.27 1.12
CA GLU A 361 9.31 -23.51 1.84
C GLU A 361 9.69 -24.71 0.95
N PHE A 362 10.68 -25.47 1.37
CA PHE A 362 11.05 -26.75 0.79
C PHE A 362 11.24 -27.77 1.91
N GLY A 363 10.38 -28.78 1.96
CA GLY A 363 10.37 -29.77 3.04
C GLY A 363 10.34 -31.20 2.53
N ALA A 364 10.23 -32.15 3.46
CA ALA A 364 10.24 -33.58 3.17
C ALA A 364 9.16 -34.02 2.17
N GLU A 365 7.98 -33.38 2.16
CA GLU A 365 6.91 -33.70 1.19
C GLU A 365 7.32 -33.34 -0.25
N ASN A 366 7.93 -32.17 -0.46
CA ASN A 366 8.42 -31.74 -1.77
C ASN A 366 9.52 -32.68 -2.26
N ARG A 367 10.43 -33.04 -1.36
CA ARG A 367 11.52 -33.97 -1.62
C ARG A 367 10.99 -35.34 -2.05
N GLU A 368 10.05 -35.91 -1.30
CA GLU A 368 9.49 -37.24 -1.57
C GLU A 368 8.88 -37.30 -2.98
N VAL A 369 8.12 -36.27 -3.37
CA VAL A 369 7.48 -36.20 -4.69
C VAL A 369 8.54 -36.20 -5.81
N ILE A 370 9.53 -35.29 -5.76
CA ILE A 370 10.50 -35.15 -6.84
C ILE A 370 11.45 -36.36 -6.93
N GLU A 371 11.80 -36.99 -5.79
CA GLU A 371 12.60 -38.22 -5.77
C GLU A 371 11.82 -39.41 -6.32
N GLN A 372 10.51 -39.52 -6.06
CA GLN A 372 9.63 -40.55 -6.63
C GLN A 372 9.50 -40.39 -8.14
N ASP A 373 9.28 -39.18 -8.63
CA ASP A 373 9.17 -38.89 -10.06
C ASP A 373 10.49 -39.14 -10.81
N ALA A 374 11.62 -38.83 -10.17
CA ALA A 374 12.95 -39.16 -10.70
C ALA A 374 13.18 -40.66 -10.78
N ALA A 375 12.79 -41.42 -9.76
CA ALA A 375 12.88 -42.89 -9.72
C ALA A 375 11.94 -43.55 -10.75
N ALA A 376 10.74 -43.01 -10.93
CA ALA A 376 9.77 -43.48 -11.93
C ALA A 376 10.15 -43.07 -13.37
N ARG A 377 11.15 -42.23 -13.55
CA ARG A 377 11.53 -41.62 -14.83
C ARG A 377 10.43 -40.80 -15.51
N ASP A 378 9.55 -40.19 -14.76
CA ASP A 378 8.61 -39.21 -15.31
C ASP A 378 9.34 -37.90 -15.59
N ILE A 379 9.95 -37.83 -16.78
CA ILE A 379 10.75 -36.69 -17.21
C ILE A 379 9.92 -35.39 -17.27
N ALA A 380 8.62 -35.49 -17.53
CA ALA A 380 7.74 -34.33 -17.63
C ALA A 380 7.46 -33.75 -16.23
N SER A 381 7.18 -34.61 -15.26
CA SER A 381 6.96 -34.24 -13.88
C SER A 381 8.23 -33.67 -13.24
N VAL A 382 9.36 -34.37 -13.32
CA VAL A 382 10.65 -33.90 -12.81
C VAL A 382 11.05 -32.53 -13.39
N ARG A 383 10.83 -32.32 -14.69
CA ARG A 383 11.08 -31.01 -15.29
C ARG A 383 10.20 -29.92 -14.72
N HIS A 384 8.94 -30.23 -14.51
CA HIS A 384 7.97 -29.31 -13.93
C HIS A 384 8.39 -28.89 -12.52
N ASP A 385 8.73 -29.87 -11.67
CA ASP A 385 9.16 -29.61 -10.29
C ASP A 385 10.44 -28.77 -10.23
N LEU A 386 11.43 -29.05 -11.13
CA LEU A 386 12.64 -28.25 -11.24
C LEU A 386 12.35 -26.80 -11.69
N ASP A 387 11.42 -26.60 -12.62
CA ASP A 387 11.02 -25.26 -13.06
C ASP A 387 10.28 -24.49 -11.94
N GLU A 388 9.50 -25.20 -11.12
CA GLU A 388 8.85 -24.60 -9.95
C GLU A 388 9.86 -24.19 -8.88
N ILE A 389 10.85 -25.04 -8.56
CA ILE A 389 11.96 -24.73 -7.66
C ILE A 389 12.74 -23.50 -8.15
N VAL A 390 13.10 -23.45 -9.43
CA VAL A 390 13.80 -22.30 -10.02
C VAL A 390 12.99 -21.02 -9.88
N THR A 391 11.66 -21.11 -10.03
CA THR A 391 10.76 -19.96 -9.86
C THR A 391 10.75 -19.48 -8.41
N GLN A 392 10.61 -20.39 -7.44
CA GLN A 392 10.62 -20.05 -6.00
C GLN A 392 11.95 -19.41 -5.59
N LEU A 393 13.09 -19.95 -6.04
CA LEU A 393 14.41 -19.39 -5.73
C LEU A 393 14.63 -18.00 -6.35
N ARG A 394 14.08 -17.72 -7.53
CA ARG A 394 14.11 -16.37 -8.15
C ARG A 394 13.25 -15.38 -7.40
N ASP A 395 12.13 -15.82 -6.82
CA ASP A 395 11.22 -14.96 -6.07
C ASP A 395 11.84 -14.47 -4.75
N VAL A 396 12.86 -15.15 -4.20
CA VAL A 396 13.60 -14.70 -3.01
C VAL A 396 14.22 -13.32 -3.22
N ALA A 397 14.79 -13.04 -4.38
CA ALA A 397 15.37 -11.73 -4.68
C ALA A 397 14.30 -10.62 -4.68
N LEU A 398 13.10 -10.91 -5.16
CA LEU A 398 11.97 -9.98 -5.12
C LEU A 398 11.47 -9.75 -3.69
N GLN A 399 11.46 -10.77 -2.84
CA GLN A 399 11.09 -10.63 -1.43
C GLN A 399 12.09 -9.75 -0.67
N VAL A 400 13.39 -9.94 -0.88
CA VAL A 400 14.45 -9.08 -0.33
C VAL A 400 14.26 -7.63 -0.78
N ALA A 401 14.06 -7.41 -2.09
CA ALA A 401 13.78 -6.09 -2.63
C ALA A 401 12.53 -5.45 -2.00
N GLY A 402 11.46 -6.21 -1.82
CA GLY A 402 10.22 -5.74 -1.19
C GLY A 402 10.41 -5.29 0.26
N ILE A 403 11.24 -6.02 1.05
CA ILE A 403 11.57 -5.64 2.42
C ILE A 403 12.34 -4.31 2.43
N LEU A 404 13.37 -4.17 1.59
CA LEU A 404 14.16 -2.94 1.49
C LEU A 404 13.32 -1.76 1.01
N GLN A 405 12.46 -1.98 0.02
CA GLN A 405 11.53 -0.96 -0.47
C GLN A 405 10.59 -0.46 0.63
N LYS A 406 10.18 -1.33 1.56
CA LYS A 406 9.35 -0.95 2.70
C LYS A 406 10.07 0.05 3.60
N PHE A 407 11.36 -0.14 3.87
CA PHE A 407 12.16 0.83 4.63
C PHE A 407 12.30 2.15 3.87
N ASP A 408 12.68 2.12 2.59
CA ASP A 408 12.83 3.31 1.77
C ASP A 408 11.51 4.10 1.61
N SER A 409 10.36 3.42 1.53
CA SER A 409 9.06 4.06 1.36
C SER A 409 8.54 4.75 2.61
N ALA A 410 8.98 4.34 3.80
CA ALA A 410 8.58 4.91 5.08
C ALA A 410 9.40 6.16 5.47
N GLY A 411 10.60 6.31 4.91
CA GLY A 411 11.61 7.31 5.28
C GLY A 411 11.87 8.40 4.23
N GLU A 412 10.86 9.18 3.83
CA GLU A 412 11.08 10.32 2.89
C GLU A 412 12.05 11.41 3.40
N PHE A 413 12.40 11.39 4.69
CA PHE A 413 13.27 12.40 5.29
C PHE A 413 14.72 12.34 4.77
N HIS A 414 15.19 11.18 4.31
CA HIS A 414 16.56 10.99 3.80
C HIS A 414 16.77 11.38 2.34
N ALA A 415 15.75 11.40 1.52
CA ALA A 415 15.90 11.64 0.07
C ALA A 415 16.38 13.06 -0.29
N LYS A 416 16.31 14.01 0.66
CA LYS A 416 16.77 15.40 0.43
C LYS A 416 18.21 15.67 0.84
N GLU A 417 18.77 14.88 1.77
CA GLU A 417 20.15 15.10 2.25
C GLU A 417 21.21 14.27 1.49
N SER A 418 20.83 13.17 0.84
CA SER A 418 21.76 12.25 0.17
C SER A 418 21.73 12.27 -1.36
N ALA A 419 20.93 13.13 -1.99
CA ALA A 419 21.03 13.34 -3.43
C ALA A 419 22.33 14.13 -3.72
N PRO A 420 23.34 13.53 -4.37
CA PRO A 420 24.47 14.32 -4.84
C PRO A 420 23.91 15.38 -5.79
N ALA A 421 24.29 16.64 -5.57
CA ALA A 421 23.92 17.74 -6.43
C ALA A 421 24.11 17.31 -7.89
N ALA A 422 23.07 17.48 -8.71
CA ALA A 422 23.10 17.20 -10.13
C ALA A 422 24.22 18.03 -10.78
N GLY A 423 25.41 17.47 -10.80
CA GLY A 423 26.61 17.97 -11.46
C GLY A 423 26.71 17.31 -12.83
N ASN A 424 26.52 18.11 -13.86
CA ASN A 424 26.92 17.92 -15.26
C ASN A 424 27.00 16.47 -15.77
N GLU A 425 25.94 16.04 -16.44
CA GLU A 425 25.97 14.95 -17.40
C GLU A 425 26.95 15.30 -18.56
N HIS A 426 28.21 14.92 -18.43
CA HIS A 426 29.07 14.71 -19.57
C HIS A 426 29.92 13.46 -19.38
N LYS A 427 29.55 12.43 -20.18
CA LYS A 427 30.38 11.26 -20.55
C LYS A 427 30.86 10.37 -19.40
N LYS A 428 29.98 9.48 -18.92
CA LYS A 428 30.44 8.21 -18.30
C LYS A 428 30.36 7.08 -19.31
N LYS A 429 31.51 6.37 -19.48
CA LYS A 429 31.65 5.08 -20.17
C LYS A 429 30.64 4.08 -19.63
N HIS A 430 30.22 3.12 -20.47
CA HIS A 430 29.38 1.97 -20.14
C HIS A 430 29.85 1.24 -18.86
N GLU A 431 29.46 1.71 -17.70
CA GLU A 431 29.44 0.92 -16.48
C GLU A 431 28.20 0.01 -16.57
N LYS A 432 28.40 -1.31 -16.42
CA LYS A 432 27.30 -2.26 -16.28
C LYS A 432 26.41 -1.78 -15.14
N GLN A 433 25.13 -1.57 -15.42
CA GLN A 433 24.17 -1.31 -14.33
C GLN A 433 24.20 -2.50 -13.37
N PRO A 434 24.24 -2.26 -12.04
CA PRO A 434 24.25 -3.32 -11.05
C PRO A 434 23.00 -4.21 -11.21
N THR A 435 23.14 -5.49 -10.94
CA THR A 435 21.99 -6.39 -10.87
C THR A 435 21.09 -5.99 -9.70
N ILE A 436 19.82 -6.45 -9.70
CA ILE A 436 18.88 -6.21 -8.58
C ILE A 436 19.51 -6.70 -7.26
N GLU A 437 20.20 -7.82 -7.27
CA GLU A 437 20.84 -8.43 -6.11
C GLU A 437 22.01 -7.58 -5.59
N GLU A 438 22.87 -7.10 -6.49
CA GLU A 438 23.96 -6.19 -6.13
C GLU A 438 23.43 -4.88 -5.54
N SER A 439 22.34 -4.35 -6.10
CA SER A 439 21.66 -3.16 -5.57
C SER A 439 21.06 -3.42 -4.18
N ASN A 440 20.45 -4.58 -3.95
CA ASN A 440 19.89 -4.97 -2.66
C ASN A 440 20.97 -5.08 -1.58
N ILE A 441 22.09 -5.74 -1.88
CA ILE A 441 23.21 -5.87 -0.94
C ILE A 441 23.79 -4.50 -0.59
N GLN A 442 24.02 -3.63 -1.58
CA GLN A 442 24.49 -2.26 -1.33
C GLN A 442 23.52 -1.47 -0.43
N MET A 443 22.22 -1.63 -0.63
CA MET A 443 21.21 -0.97 0.21
C MET A 443 21.23 -1.49 1.65
N ILE A 444 21.34 -2.80 1.85
CA ILE A 444 21.47 -3.41 3.19
C ILE A 444 22.73 -2.91 3.89
N GLU A 445 23.86 -2.85 3.19
CA GLU A 445 25.11 -2.34 3.75
C GLU A 445 25.02 -0.86 4.15
N ALA A 446 24.33 -0.05 3.33
CA ALA A 446 24.07 1.36 3.65
C ALA A 446 23.22 1.51 4.92
N TYR A 447 22.13 0.72 5.06
CA TYR A 447 21.31 0.73 6.27
C TYR A 447 22.09 0.25 7.49
N LEU A 448 22.84 -0.85 7.38
CA LEU A 448 23.69 -1.37 8.46
C LEU A 448 24.73 -0.34 8.91
N ALA A 449 25.40 0.32 7.98
CA ALA A 449 26.36 1.38 8.28
C ALA A 449 25.67 2.56 9.00
N SER A 450 24.48 2.94 8.57
CA SER A 450 23.71 4.03 9.18
C SER A 450 23.31 3.71 10.62
N TYR A 451 22.85 2.50 10.91
CA TYR A 451 22.49 2.08 12.28
C TYR A 451 23.69 1.81 13.17
N SER A 452 24.84 1.48 12.60
CA SER A 452 26.11 1.28 13.33
C SER A 452 26.83 2.58 13.64
N ALA A 453 26.40 3.71 13.07
CA ALA A 453 27.03 5.00 13.32
C ALA A 453 26.80 5.45 14.79
N PRO A 454 27.82 6.02 15.48
CA PRO A 454 27.68 6.46 16.87
C PRO A 454 26.58 7.50 17.11
N GLU A 455 26.18 8.19 16.04
CA GLU A 455 25.15 9.24 16.06
C GLU A 455 23.73 8.68 15.88
N ALA A 456 23.56 7.45 15.40
CA ALA A 456 22.25 6.86 15.14
C ALA A 456 21.36 6.85 16.39
N ALA A 457 21.92 6.47 17.54
CA ALA A 457 21.19 6.44 18.82
C ALA A 457 20.89 7.83 19.41
N LYS A 458 21.42 8.90 18.81
CA LYS A 458 21.26 10.27 19.31
C LYS A 458 20.23 11.06 18.53
N GLN A 459 20.08 10.78 17.25
CA GLN A 459 19.25 11.57 16.33
C GLN A 459 17.95 10.87 15.99
N ALA A 460 16.82 11.51 16.31
CA ALA A 460 15.48 11.08 15.98
C ALA A 460 14.74 12.13 15.14
N VAL A 461 13.59 11.76 14.59
CA VAL A 461 12.62 12.70 14.03
C VAL A 461 11.47 12.84 15.01
N ILE A 462 11.18 14.07 15.39
CA ILE A 462 10.05 14.40 16.26
C ILE A 462 8.89 14.87 15.42
N GLY A 463 7.68 14.36 15.71
CA GLY A 463 6.44 14.75 15.08
C GLY A 463 5.44 15.34 16.05
N ILE A 464 4.79 16.45 15.65
CA ILE A 464 3.69 17.05 16.41
C ILE A 464 2.66 17.66 15.45
N ARG A 465 1.38 17.45 15.72
CA ARG A 465 0.30 18.01 14.91
C ARG A 465 0.21 19.53 15.10
N PRO A 466 -0.21 20.30 14.06
CA PRO A 466 -0.40 21.74 14.17
C PRO A 466 -1.34 22.20 15.29
N GLU A 467 -2.39 21.43 15.57
CA GLU A 467 -3.36 21.67 16.63
C GLU A 467 -2.87 21.31 18.04
N ASP A 468 -1.77 20.55 18.15
CA ASP A 468 -1.14 20.17 19.41
C ASP A 468 0.00 21.12 19.83
N ILE A 469 0.22 22.17 19.02
CA ILE A 469 1.06 23.32 19.38
C ILE A 469 0.13 24.42 19.88
N HIS A 470 0.31 24.86 21.12
CA HIS A 470 -0.62 25.78 21.78
C HIS A 470 0.08 27.06 22.22
N LEU A 471 -0.70 28.14 22.39
CA LEU A 471 -0.26 29.29 23.15
C LEU A 471 -0.08 28.89 24.62
N TYR A 472 1.07 29.16 25.21
CA TYR A 472 1.48 28.66 26.52
C TYR A 472 0.48 29.00 27.63
N ASP A 473 -0.07 30.21 27.60
CA ASP A 473 -0.99 30.72 28.62
C ASP A 473 -2.41 30.09 28.53
N LYS A 474 -2.76 29.50 27.41
CA LYS A 474 -4.10 28.93 27.14
C LYS A 474 -4.17 27.42 27.32
N PHE A 475 -3.06 26.70 27.34
CA PHE A 475 -3.06 25.25 27.44
C PHE A 475 -2.77 24.79 28.89
N ALA A 476 -3.69 24.01 29.46
CA ALA A 476 -3.60 23.51 30.84
C ALA A 476 -3.15 22.03 30.94
N GLY A 477 -2.96 21.33 29.79
CA GLY A 477 -2.53 19.92 29.75
C GLY A 477 -1.05 19.72 30.07
N ASN A 478 -0.57 18.50 29.84
CA ASN A 478 0.86 18.15 29.94
C ASN A 478 1.63 18.88 28.83
N LYS A 479 2.29 19.97 29.19
CA LYS A 479 2.95 20.89 28.25
C LYS A 479 4.45 20.99 28.46
N SER A 480 5.14 21.27 27.37
CA SER A 480 6.56 21.61 27.39
C SER A 480 6.80 22.95 28.11
N ASN A 481 8.05 23.24 28.40
CA ASN A 481 8.47 24.61 28.73
C ASN A 481 8.08 25.57 27.61
N PRO A 482 7.83 26.87 27.93
CA PRO A 482 7.48 27.85 26.91
C PRO A 482 8.64 28.11 25.95
N ILE A 483 8.30 28.19 24.66
CA ILE A 483 9.22 28.56 23.58
C ILE A 483 8.78 29.94 23.09
N THR A 484 9.68 30.91 23.12
CA THR A 484 9.42 32.23 22.55
C THR A 484 9.74 32.20 21.06
N VAL A 485 8.76 32.50 20.22
CA VAL A 485 8.85 32.42 18.77
C VAL A 485 8.23 33.64 18.13
N LYS A 486 8.60 33.91 16.87
CA LYS A 486 8.01 34.99 16.06
C LYS A 486 7.12 34.39 14.97
N ALA A 487 5.90 34.89 14.86
CA ALA A 487 5.00 34.52 13.76
C ALA A 487 5.55 35.08 12.45
N THR A 488 6.05 34.21 11.56
CA THR A 488 6.64 34.62 10.27
C THR A 488 5.56 34.94 9.26
N PHE A 489 4.48 34.15 9.26
CA PHE A 489 3.32 34.35 8.41
C PHE A 489 2.07 33.83 9.11
N VAL A 490 0.92 34.48 8.87
CA VAL A 490 -0.36 34.12 9.51
C VAL A 490 -1.45 34.10 8.46
N GLU A 491 -2.15 32.97 8.37
CA GLU A 491 -3.33 32.78 7.53
C GLU A 491 -4.57 32.65 8.39
N LEU A 492 -5.64 33.34 8.04
CA LEU A 492 -6.96 33.17 8.65
C LEU A 492 -7.80 32.21 7.80
N LEU A 493 -8.06 31.02 8.34
CA LEU A 493 -8.88 29.98 7.69
C LEU A 493 -10.25 29.89 8.35
N GLY A 494 -11.08 30.90 8.14
CA GLY A 494 -12.42 30.97 8.72
C GLY A 494 -12.42 31.12 10.24
N SER A 495 -12.54 30.03 11.00
CA SER A 495 -12.57 30.02 12.47
C SER A 495 -11.22 29.77 13.14
N GLU A 496 -10.16 29.60 12.38
CA GLU A 496 -8.84 29.24 12.90
C GLU A 496 -7.73 30.07 12.21
N TYR A 497 -6.66 30.34 12.95
CA TYR A 497 -5.39 30.81 12.38
C TYR A 497 -4.45 29.63 12.11
N CYS A 498 -3.81 29.62 10.95
CA CYS A 498 -2.58 28.87 10.71
C CYS A 498 -1.41 29.85 10.84
N VAL A 499 -0.60 29.64 11.88
CA VAL A 499 0.56 30.45 12.20
C VAL A 499 1.82 29.72 11.80
N TYR A 500 2.59 30.29 10.88
CA TYR A 500 3.87 29.75 10.43
C TYR A 500 5.00 30.39 11.25
N ILE A 501 5.91 29.56 11.70
CA ILE A 501 7.00 29.91 12.61
C ILE A 501 8.28 29.32 12.03
N ASP A 502 9.20 30.18 11.62
CA ASP A 502 10.51 29.74 11.13
C ASP A 502 11.48 29.68 12.32
N LEU A 503 12.04 28.51 12.58
CA LEU A 503 13.11 28.25 13.53
C LEU A 503 14.39 27.90 12.74
N PRO A 504 15.59 28.01 13.35
CA PRO A 504 16.83 27.67 12.66
C PRO A 504 16.84 26.27 12.07
N GLU A 505 16.24 25.30 12.81
CA GLU A 505 16.25 23.89 12.45
C GLU A 505 15.06 23.45 11.62
N CYS A 506 13.93 24.18 11.69
CA CYS A 506 12.69 23.74 11.05
C CYS A 506 11.66 24.88 10.90
N ARG A 507 10.67 24.66 10.07
CA ARG A 507 9.44 25.46 10.04
C ARG A 507 8.33 24.71 10.79
N LEU A 508 7.70 25.38 11.76
CA LEU A 508 6.51 24.88 12.45
C LEU A 508 5.24 25.55 11.91
N ILE A 509 4.15 24.81 11.92
CA ILE A 509 2.81 25.31 11.65
C ILE A 509 1.98 25.05 12.91
N MET A 510 1.42 26.12 13.49
CA MET A 510 0.50 26.03 14.63
C MET A 510 -0.92 26.37 14.16
N LYS A 511 -1.92 25.58 14.59
CA LYS A 511 -3.34 25.92 14.46
C LYS A 511 -3.88 26.42 15.78
N THR A 512 -4.55 27.56 15.76
CA THR A 512 -5.17 28.15 16.96
C THR A 512 -6.47 28.87 16.64
N GLY A 513 -7.37 28.95 17.61
CA GLY A 513 -8.64 29.65 17.47
C GLY A 513 -8.47 31.17 17.35
N ILE A 514 -9.52 31.86 16.96
CA ILE A 514 -9.58 33.31 16.69
C ILE A 514 -9.79 34.16 17.96
N ASP A 515 -9.78 33.57 19.15
CA ASP A 515 -10.02 34.29 20.42
C ASP A 515 -8.97 35.39 20.70
N ARG A 516 -7.84 35.35 20.04
CA ARG A 516 -6.81 36.38 20.05
C ARG A 516 -6.40 36.70 18.63
N VAL A 517 -6.35 37.96 18.31
CA VAL A 517 -5.80 38.40 17.02
C VAL A 517 -4.30 38.18 17.00
N ILE A 518 -3.83 37.40 16.04
CA ILE A 518 -2.41 37.15 15.80
C ILE A 518 -2.03 37.75 14.45
N ARG A 519 -0.91 38.50 14.42
CA ARG A 519 -0.40 39.14 13.19
C ARG A 519 0.99 38.65 12.88
N THR A 520 1.33 38.69 11.61
CA THR A 520 2.71 38.48 11.16
C THR A 520 3.65 39.45 11.88
N GLY A 521 4.71 38.91 12.47
CA GLY A 521 5.68 39.65 13.27
C GLY A 521 5.45 39.60 14.78
N ASP A 522 4.29 39.14 15.25
CA ASP A 522 4.01 39.02 16.68
C ASP A 522 4.94 38.01 17.35
N GLU A 523 5.39 38.36 18.55
CA GLU A 523 6.11 37.44 19.43
C GLU A 523 5.11 36.61 20.25
N LEU A 524 5.25 35.30 20.19
CA LEU A 524 4.35 34.34 20.80
C LEU A 524 5.13 33.43 21.76
N LYS A 525 4.52 33.11 22.90
CA LYS A 525 4.97 32.00 23.75
C LYS A 525 4.13 30.78 23.45
N ILE A 526 4.74 29.76 22.87
CA ILE A 526 4.09 28.51 22.50
C ILE A 526 4.58 27.35 23.39
N CYS A 527 3.84 26.28 23.42
CA CYS A 527 4.23 25.01 24.03
C CYS A 527 3.69 23.83 23.21
N PHE A 528 4.29 22.67 23.37
CA PHE A 528 3.86 21.40 22.79
C PHE A 528 3.03 20.61 23.79
N ASN A 529 1.98 19.96 23.30
CA ASN A 529 1.26 18.93 24.03
C ASN A 529 2.12 17.65 24.05
N MET A 530 2.73 17.37 25.21
CA MET A 530 3.71 16.27 25.34
C MET A 530 3.09 14.88 25.20
N ASP A 531 1.77 14.73 25.43
CA ASP A 531 1.06 13.46 25.26
C ASP A 531 0.84 13.11 23.79
N LYS A 532 0.97 14.11 22.90
CA LYS A 532 0.75 14.01 21.46
C LYS A 532 2.03 14.03 20.63
N LEU A 533 3.18 14.17 21.28
CA LEU A 533 4.47 14.14 20.62
C LEU A 533 4.77 12.70 20.16
N ARG A 534 5.30 12.57 18.95
CA ARG A 534 5.69 11.28 18.34
C ARG A 534 7.17 11.29 18.04
N ILE A 535 7.81 10.14 18.26
CA ILE A 535 9.23 9.94 17.97
C ILE A 535 9.34 8.89 16.86
N PHE A 536 10.05 9.24 15.81
CA PHE A 536 10.31 8.37 14.66
C PHE A 536 11.81 8.10 14.53
N ASP A 537 12.13 6.93 14.04
CA ASP A 537 13.48 6.57 13.63
C ASP A 537 13.93 7.45 12.46
N LYS A 538 15.04 8.14 12.59
CA LYS A 538 15.58 9.03 11.55
C LYS A 538 15.96 8.27 10.28
N ILE A 539 16.36 7.01 10.38
CA ILE A 539 16.87 6.20 9.27
C ILE A 539 15.72 5.55 8.50
N SER A 540 14.81 4.85 9.19
CA SER A 540 13.69 4.15 8.55
C SER A 540 12.41 4.96 8.46
N GLY A 541 12.31 6.07 9.17
CA GLY A 541 11.07 6.82 9.33
C GLY A 541 10.01 6.11 10.19
N ALA A 542 10.25 4.90 10.68
CA ALA A 542 9.30 4.16 11.48
C ALA A 542 9.04 4.82 12.84
N ARG A 543 7.79 4.80 13.33
CA ARG A 543 7.47 5.29 14.67
C ARG A 543 8.09 4.39 15.73
N VAL A 544 8.69 5.02 16.73
CA VAL A 544 9.29 4.35 17.91
C VAL A 544 8.41 4.55 19.14
N VAL A 545 7.91 5.79 19.34
CA VAL A 545 7.03 6.16 20.47
C VAL A 545 5.86 7.01 20.01
#